data_6712b50aac9bf43228cd6be13cdbea32
#
_entry.id   6712b50aac9bf43228cd6be13cdbea32
#
_cell.length_a   1.000
_cell.length_b   1.000
_cell.length_c   1.000
_cell.angle_alpha   90.00
_cell.angle_beta   90.00
_cell.angle_gamma   90.00
#
_symmetry.space_group_name_H-M   'P 1'
#
loop_
_entity.id
_entity.type
_entity.pdbx_description
1 polymer ?
#
loop_
_entity_poly.entity_id
_entity_poly.type
_entity_poly.pdbx_seq_one_letter_code
_entity_poly.pdbx_strand_id
1 'polypeptide(L)'
;MRNVYSVSQINRYIRNMFAEDYFLHSVLVRGEVSNCKYHASGHIYFTLKDASGTLSCVMFAGRRRGLSFPMQNGNQVIAEGTVDVYERAGSYQLYVVRIVRDGVGELAEKFELLKKKLLEQGMFDESYKQPVPRYIRTLDL
;
A
#
# COMPACT_ATOMS: atom_id res chain seq x y z
N MET A 1 -37.79 -6.33 -6.05
CA MET A 1 -37.15 -5.68 -7.19
C MET A 1 -35.78 -5.12 -6.80
N ARG A 2 -34.79 -5.32 -7.63
CA ARG A 2 -33.46 -4.82 -7.35
C ARG A 2 -33.34 -3.35 -7.68
N ASN A 3 -32.57 -2.64 -6.87
CA ASN A 3 -32.24 -1.26 -7.17
C ASN A 3 -31.20 -1.19 -8.28
N VAL A 4 -31.26 -0.10 -9.04
CA VAL A 4 -30.30 0.13 -10.12
C VAL A 4 -29.34 1.23 -9.67
N TYR A 5 -28.04 0.99 -9.83
CA TYR A 5 -27.00 1.92 -9.40
C TYR A 5 -26.23 2.44 -10.60
N SER A 6 -25.72 3.66 -10.49
CA SER A 6 -24.82 4.20 -11.49
C SER A 6 -23.41 3.65 -11.25
N VAL A 7 -22.55 3.79 -12.26
CA VAL A 7 -21.13 3.40 -12.13
C VAL A 7 -20.49 4.16 -10.97
N SER A 8 -20.76 5.46 -10.88
CA SER A 8 -20.18 6.29 -9.82
C SER A 8 -20.62 5.84 -8.43
N GLN A 9 -21.86 5.42 -8.31
CA GLN A 9 -22.38 4.95 -7.02
C GLN A 9 -21.65 3.68 -6.58
N ILE A 10 -21.43 2.76 -7.50
CA ILE A 10 -20.72 1.51 -7.18
C ILE A 10 -19.26 1.81 -6.80
N ASN A 11 -18.57 2.64 -7.61
CA ASN A 11 -17.18 2.95 -7.32
C ASN A 11 -17.02 3.66 -5.98
N ARG A 12 -17.96 4.54 -5.67
CA ARG A 12 -17.91 5.25 -4.37
C ARG A 12 -18.17 4.30 -3.21
N TYR A 13 -19.10 3.39 -3.39
CA TYR A 13 -19.40 2.41 -2.36
C TYR A 13 -18.16 1.57 -2.04
N ILE A 14 -17.49 1.10 -3.08
CA ILE A 14 -16.29 0.29 -2.91
C ILE A 14 -15.18 1.11 -2.27
N ARG A 15 -15.02 2.36 -2.70
CA ARG A 15 -14.04 3.25 -2.09
C ARG A 15 -14.29 3.44 -0.60
N ASN A 16 -15.56 3.58 -0.22
CA ASN A 16 -15.91 3.74 1.19
C ASN A 16 -15.58 2.49 1.99
N MET A 17 -15.75 1.32 1.39
CA MET A 17 -15.38 0.08 2.05
C MET A 17 -13.87 0.02 2.30
N PHE A 18 -13.07 0.45 1.32
CA PHE A 18 -11.63 0.52 1.49
C PHE A 18 -11.26 1.50 2.59
N ALA A 19 -11.92 2.65 2.61
CA ALA A 19 -11.62 3.70 3.58
C ALA A 19 -11.91 3.26 5.01
N GLU A 20 -12.87 2.36 5.20
CA GLU A 20 -13.23 1.86 6.52
C GLU A 20 -12.40 0.66 6.94
N ASP A 21 -11.65 0.08 6.02
CA ASP A 21 -10.85 -1.10 6.32
C ASP A 21 -9.54 -0.68 6.97
N TYR A 22 -9.39 -1.04 8.23
CA TYR A 22 -8.24 -0.63 9.00
C TYR A 22 -6.92 -1.17 8.44
N PHE A 23 -6.94 -2.41 7.96
CA PHE A 23 -5.75 -3.04 7.42
C PHE A 23 -5.19 -2.27 6.22
N LEU A 24 -6.07 -1.82 5.34
CA LEU A 24 -5.64 -1.16 4.10
C LEU A 24 -5.11 0.26 4.32
N HIS A 25 -5.30 0.83 5.50
CA HIS A 25 -4.79 2.17 5.79
C HIS A 25 -3.28 2.23 5.92
N SER A 26 -2.66 1.12 6.29
CA SER A 26 -1.20 1.09 6.43
C SER A 26 -0.71 -0.32 6.19
N VAL A 27 -0.16 -0.55 5.02
CA VAL A 27 0.34 -1.85 4.62
C VAL A 27 1.79 -1.76 4.18
N LEU A 28 2.49 -2.87 4.32
CA LEU A 28 3.84 -3.03 3.78
C LEU A 28 3.74 -4.02 2.63
N VAL A 29 4.20 -3.62 1.46
CA VAL A 29 4.12 -4.43 0.27
C VAL A 29 5.51 -4.64 -0.30
N ARG A 30 5.89 -5.90 -0.51
CA ARG A 30 7.17 -6.25 -1.13
C ARG A 30 6.94 -6.54 -2.61
N GLY A 31 7.81 -6.01 -3.44
CA GLY A 31 7.71 -6.30 -4.86
C GLY A 31 8.86 -5.71 -5.65
N GLU A 32 8.83 -5.97 -6.94
CA GLU A 32 9.81 -5.44 -7.87
C GLU A 32 9.22 -4.24 -8.60
N VAL A 33 9.99 -3.16 -8.69
CA VAL A 33 9.56 -1.93 -9.35
C VAL A 33 9.54 -2.14 -10.86
N SER A 34 8.46 -1.67 -11.48
CA SER A 34 8.27 -1.76 -12.93
C SER A 34 7.53 -0.49 -13.38
N ASN A 35 7.71 -0.10 -14.63
CA ASN A 35 7.06 1.08 -15.21
C ASN A 35 7.24 2.34 -14.36
N CYS A 36 8.44 2.53 -13.81
CA CYS A 36 8.70 3.67 -12.93
C CYS A 36 8.82 4.93 -13.76
N LYS A 37 8.04 5.96 -13.41
CA LYS A 37 8.04 7.24 -14.10
C LYS A 37 8.09 8.36 -13.09
N TYR A 38 9.12 9.20 -13.22
CA TYR A 38 9.24 10.42 -12.45
C TYR A 38 8.56 11.52 -13.23
N HIS A 39 7.38 11.92 -12.77
CA HIS A 39 6.59 12.92 -13.47
C HIS A 39 7.12 14.33 -13.19
N ALA A 40 6.90 15.25 -14.13
CA ALA A 40 7.35 16.64 -13.97
C ALA A 40 6.77 17.31 -12.75
N SER A 41 5.59 16.88 -12.30
CA SER A 41 4.95 17.41 -11.08
C SER A 41 5.67 17.03 -9.80
N GLY A 42 6.62 16.09 -9.87
CA GLY A 42 7.31 15.55 -8.69
C GLY A 42 6.73 14.26 -8.19
N HIS A 43 5.57 13.86 -8.68
CA HIS A 43 4.97 12.57 -8.32
C HIS A 43 5.73 11.45 -9.02
N ILE A 44 5.80 10.28 -8.38
CA ILE A 44 6.41 9.10 -8.97
C ILE A 44 5.32 8.05 -9.14
N TYR A 45 5.16 7.56 -10.36
CA TYR A 45 4.21 6.50 -10.67
C TYR A 45 4.98 5.25 -11.01
N PHE A 46 4.58 4.13 -10.42
CA PHE A 46 5.25 2.86 -10.69
C PHE A 46 4.31 1.72 -10.40
N THR A 47 4.74 0.53 -10.78
CA THR A 47 4.01 -0.71 -10.49
C THR A 47 4.91 -1.60 -9.66
N LEU A 48 4.36 -2.20 -8.63
CA LEU A 48 5.02 -3.29 -7.91
C LEU A 48 4.50 -4.59 -8.46
N LYS A 49 5.40 -5.54 -8.69
CA LYS A 49 4.99 -6.83 -9.21
C LYS A 49 5.71 -7.97 -8.50
N ASP A 50 5.09 -9.12 -8.51
CA ASP A 50 5.71 -10.35 -8.06
C ASP A 50 5.34 -11.44 -9.07
N ALA A 51 5.55 -12.70 -8.73
CA ALA A 51 5.33 -13.81 -9.66
C ALA A 51 3.87 -13.93 -10.11
N SER A 52 2.94 -13.43 -9.33
CA SER A 52 1.50 -13.67 -9.56
C SER A 52 0.68 -12.43 -9.81
N GLY A 53 1.18 -11.25 -9.55
CA GLY A 53 0.34 -10.08 -9.66
C GLY A 53 1.08 -8.77 -9.75
N THR A 54 0.31 -7.71 -10.00
CA THR A 54 0.82 -6.36 -10.08
C THR A 54 -0.05 -5.43 -9.24
N LEU A 55 0.55 -4.34 -8.76
CA LEU A 55 -0.16 -3.34 -7.98
C LEU A 55 0.34 -1.97 -8.40
N SER A 56 -0.58 -1.12 -8.86
CA SER A 56 -0.25 0.25 -9.24
C SER A 56 0.05 1.07 -8.01
N CYS A 57 1.10 1.88 -8.07
CA CYS A 57 1.55 2.68 -6.94
C CYS A 57 1.79 4.11 -7.36
N VAL A 58 1.60 5.03 -6.42
CA VAL A 58 1.97 6.42 -6.63
C VAL A 58 2.55 6.97 -5.34
N MET A 59 3.66 7.71 -5.47
CA MET A 59 4.23 8.46 -4.36
C MET A 59 4.12 9.93 -4.71
N PHE A 60 3.28 10.66 -4.02
CA PHE A 60 3.08 12.07 -4.29
C PHE A 60 4.33 12.88 -3.89
N ALA A 61 4.51 14.01 -4.56
CA ALA A 61 5.68 14.87 -4.33
C ALA A 61 5.87 15.20 -2.85
N GLY A 62 4.78 15.41 -2.13
CA GLY A 62 4.85 15.72 -0.70
C GLY A 62 5.34 14.58 0.18
N ARG A 63 5.43 13.38 -0.37
CA ARG A 63 5.90 12.21 0.37
C ARG A 63 7.30 11.78 -0.02
N ARG A 64 7.99 12.55 -0.88
CA ARG A 64 9.29 12.16 -1.40
C ARG A 64 10.36 11.96 -0.32
N ARG A 65 10.15 12.48 0.88
CA ARG A 65 11.06 12.24 1.99
C ARG A 65 11.16 10.77 2.36
N GLY A 66 10.14 9.99 2.07
CA GLY A 66 10.13 8.57 2.38
C GLY A 66 10.94 7.73 1.40
N LEU A 67 11.56 8.36 0.41
CA LEU A 67 12.38 7.69 -0.59
C LEU A 67 13.80 8.22 -0.49
N SER A 68 14.73 7.35 -0.11
CA SER A 68 16.11 7.76 0.12
C SER A 68 17.07 7.35 -0.99
N PHE A 69 16.56 6.81 -2.09
CA PHE A 69 17.39 6.36 -3.20
C PHE A 69 16.65 6.61 -4.51
N PRO A 70 17.37 6.73 -5.64
CA PRO A 70 16.71 6.86 -6.94
C PRO A 70 16.08 5.53 -7.32
N MET A 71 14.77 5.55 -7.55
CA MET A 71 14.05 4.33 -7.85
C MET A 71 14.13 4.00 -9.34
N GLN A 72 14.42 2.75 -9.65
CA GLN A 72 14.58 2.29 -11.02
C GLN A 72 13.83 0.98 -11.20
N ASN A 73 13.46 0.71 -12.46
CA ASN A 73 12.84 -0.57 -12.79
C ASN A 73 13.79 -1.70 -12.39
N GLY A 74 13.23 -2.74 -11.81
CA GLY A 74 14.02 -3.88 -11.36
C GLY A 74 14.43 -3.83 -9.91
N ASN A 75 14.29 -2.68 -9.24
CA ASN A 75 14.59 -2.59 -7.82
C ASN A 75 13.65 -3.47 -7.03
N GLN A 76 14.20 -4.22 -6.06
CA GLN A 76 13.39 -4.95 -5.10
C GLN A 76 13.19 -4.03 -3.90
N VAL A 77 11.95 -3.78 -3.55
CA VAL A 77 11.62 -2.80 -2.51
C VAL A 77 10.52 -3.30 -1.59
N ILE A 78 10.41 -2.63 -0.45
CA ILE A 78 9.25 -2.77 0.43
C ILE A 78 8.67 -1.36 0.54
N ALA A 79 7.40 -1.23 0.18
CA ALA A 79 6.71 0.06 0.19
C ALA A 79 5.66 0.07 1.29
N GLU A 80 5.60 1.16 2.01
CA GLU A 80 4.58 1.39 3.04
C GLU A 80 3.58 2.41 2.51
N GLY A 81 2.30 2.13 2.66
CA GLY A 81 1.30 3.07 2.22
C GLY A 81 -0.12 2.63 2.48
N THR A 82 -1.04 3.34 1.87
CA THR A 82 -2.47 3.09 1.98
C THR A 82 -3.00 2.57 0.66
N VAL A 83 -3.78 1.50 0.70
CA VAL A 83 -4.48 1.02 -0.50
C VAL A 83 -5.84 1.70 -0.55
N ASP A 84 -6.13 2.37 -1.66
CA ASP A 84 -7.39 3.08 -1.82
C ASP A 84 -7.86 2.98 -3.26
N VAL A 85 -9.12 3.31 -3.48
CA VAL A 85 -9.75 3.23 -4.78
C VAL A 85 -9.61 4.56 -5.51
N TYR A 86 -9.20 4.47 -6.77
CA TYR A 86 -9.23 5.61 -7.67
C TYR A 86 -10.58 5.57 -8.39
N GLU A 87 -11.52 6.39 -7.94
CA GLU A 87 -12.92 6.30 -8.40
C GLU A 87 -13.08 6.47 -9.89
N ARG A 88 -12.32 7.37 -10.49
CA ARG A 88 -12.45 7.65 -11.91
C ARG A 88 -12.20 6.44 -12.78
N ALA A 89 -11.22 5.65 -12.41
CA ALA A 89 -10.83 4.49 -13.20
C ALA A 89 -11.45 3.19 -12.70
N GLY A 90 -12.06 3.22 -11.51
CA GLY A 90 -12.61 2.00 -10.93
C GLY A 90 -11.54 1.00 -10.57
N SER A 91 -10.37 1.49 -10.18
CA SER A 91 -9.24 0.63 -9.83
C SER A 91 -8.71 1.03 -8.45
N TYR A 92 -7.85 0.17 -7.89
CA TYR A 92 -7.22 0.52 -6.62
C TYR A 92 -5.73 0.69 -6.81
N GLN A 93 -5.13 1.47 -5.91
CA GLN A 93 -3.72 1.81 -5.98
C GLN A 93 -3.14 1.86 -4.58
N LEU A 94 -1.82 1.72 -4.50
CA LEU A 94 -1.10 1.93 -3.26
C LEU A 94 -0.57 3.36 -3.26
N TYR A 95 -0.99 4.15 -2.28
CA TYR A 95 -0.51 5.52 -2.09
C TYR A 95 0.65 5.44 -1.12
N VAL A 96 1.87 5.55 -1.65
CA VAL A 96 3.09 5.22 -0.93
C VAL A 96 3.62 6.39 -0.15
N VAL A 97 3.99 6.17 1.11
CA VAL A 97 4.59 7.21 1.95
C VAL A 97 6.05 6.91 2.29
N ARG A 98 6.47 5.67 2.11
CA ARG A 98 7.86 5.28 2.41
C ARG A 98 8.24 4.06 1.61
N ILE A 99 9.49 4.05 1.12
CA ILE A 99 10.03 2.93 0.35
C ILE A 99 11.43 2.64 0.85
N VAL A 100 11.74 1.37 1.10
CA VAL A 100 13.09 0.94 1.43
C VAL A 100 13.50 -0.15 0.46
N ARG A 101 14.82 -0.27 0.23
CA ARG A 101 15.32 -1.34 -0.63
C ARG A 101 15.22 -2.66 0.11
N ASP A 102 14.88 -3.69 -0.64
CA ASP A 102 14.84 -5.05 -0.11
C ASP A 102 16.20 -5.68 -0.31
N GLY A 103 17.15 -5.24 0.51
CA GLY A 103 18.54 -5.70 0.42
C GLY A 103 19.01 -6.27 1.73
N VAL A 104 20.13 -6.97 1.66
CA VAL A 104 20.71 -7.63 2.83
C VAL A 104 21.27 -6.62 3.81
N GLY A 105 21.11 -6.85 5.09
CA GLY A 105 21.69 -6.03 6.14
C GLY A 105 20.89 -4.79 6.44
N GLU A 106 21.02 -3.78 5.60
CA GLU A 106 20.30 -2.53 5.79
C GLU A 106 18.81 -2.75 5.85
N LEU A 107 18.31 -3.67 5.04
CA LEU A 107 16.89 -4.00 5.02
C LEU A 107 16.38 -4.48 6.36
N ALA A 108 17.13 -5.37 7.00
CA ALA A 108 16.66 -5.98 8.24
C ALA A 108 16.31 -4.92 9.28
N GLU A 109 17.17 -3.93 9.44
CA GLU A 109 16.96 -2.87 10.40
C GLU A 109 15.76 -2.00 10.04
N LYS A 110 15.68 -1.60 8.78
CA LYS A 110 14.60 -0.74 8.34
C LYS A 110 13.24 -1.46 8.35
N PHE A 111 13.26 -2.72 8.02
CA PHE A 111 12.06 -3.53 8.05
C PHE A 111 11.52 -3.65 9.49
N GLU A 112 12.39 -3.84 10.44
CA GLU A 112 11.98 -3.91 11.84
C GLU A 112 11.36 -2.59 12.30
N LEU A 113 11.92 -1.48 11.88
CA LEU A 113 11.38 -0.18 12.22
C LEU A 113 9.97 0.01 11.67
N LEU A 114 9.75 -0.38 10.42
CA LEU A 114 8.43 -0.28 9.81
C LEU A 114 7.43 -1.19 10.51
N LYS A 115 7.85 -2.40 10.80
CA LYS A 115 7.00 -3.37 11.47
C LYS A 115 6.60 -2.88 12.85
N LYS A 116 7.56 -2.36 13.59
CA LYS A 116 7.31 -1.83 14.92
C LYS A 116 6.32 -0.68 14.86
N LYS A 117 6.48 0.20 13.89
CA LYS A 117 5.59 1.32 13.72
C LYS A 117 4.16 0.87 13.47
N LEU A 118 3.97 -0.16 12.66
CA LEU A 118 2.65 -0.70 12.39
C LEU A 118 2.01 -1.26 13.65
N LEU A 119 2.79 -1.96 14.45
CA LEU A 119 2.29 -2.49 15.71
C LEU A 119 1.87 -1.38 16.66
N GLU A 120 2.64 -0.30 16.69
CA GLU A 120 2.33 0.83 17.55
C GLU A 120 1.09 1.57 17.12
N GLN A 121 0.70 1.46 15.88
CA GLN A 121 -0.48 2.12 15.37
C GLN A 121 -1.76 1.35 15.63
N GLY A 122 -1.71 0.36 16.53
CA GLY A 122 -2.90 -0.24 17.04
C GLY A 122 -3.32 -1.52 16.39
N MET A 123 -2.42 -2.12 15.95
CA MET A 123 -2.80 -3.43 15.51
C MET A 123 -2.87 -4.36 16.70
N PHE A 124 -3.17 -4.04 17.24
CA PHE A 124 -3.08 -4.62 17.91
C PHE A 124 -3.48 -4.94 18.69
N ASP A 125 -3.90 -5.01 18.85
CA ASP A 125 -4.26 -5.24 19.47
C ASP A 125 -4.68 -6.24 19.78
N GLU A 126 -4.50 -6.60 19.83
CA GLU A 126 -4.89 -7.24 19.78
C GLU A 126 -5.68 -7.55 19.99
N SER A 127 -5.93 -7.31 20.10
CA SER A 127 -6.61 -7.18 20.08
C SER A 127 -7.25 -7.31 19.61
N TYR A 128 -7.33 -7.37 19.26
CA TYR A 128 -7.64 -7.15 18.57
C TYR A 128 -8.03 -7.77 18.05
N LYS A 129 -8.30 -8.14 18.06
CA LYS A 129 -8.32 -8.46 17.57
C LYS A 129 -8.77 -8.75 16.89
N GLN A 130 -9.01 -9.18 16.75
CA GLN A 130 -9.06 -9.21 16.08
C GLN A 130 -9.24 -9.45 15.42
N PRO A 131 -9.65 -9.84 15.49
CA PRO A 131 -9.49 -9.95 14.77
C PRO A 131 -9.59 -10.25 14.22
N VAL A 132 -9.70 -10.70 14.06
CA VAL A 132 -9.36 -10.64 13.34
C VAL A 132 -9.43 -11.22 13.05
N PRO A 133 -9.70 -11.39 12.96
CA PRO A 133 -9.42 -11.58 12.56
C PRO A 133 -9.49 -11.99 12.30
N ARG A 134 -9.66 -12.52 12.28
CA ARG A 134 -9.32 -12.47 12.11
C ARG A 134 -9.02 -12.55 11.62
N TYR A 135 -8.97 -13.08 11.65
CA TYR A 135 -8.30 -12.78 11.43
C TYR A 135 -7.86 -12.88 11.25
N ILE A 136 -7.90 -13.29 11.38
CA ILE A 136 -7.13 -12.92 11.41
C ILE A 136 -6.74 -13.14 11.48
N ARG A 137 -6.57 -13.67 11.50
CA ARG A 137 -5.89 -13.35 11.69
C ARG A 137 -5.30 -13.44 11.44
N THR A 138 -5.30 -13.71 11.29
CA THR A 138 -4.43 -13.30 11.22
C THR A 138 -3.91 -13.47 11.10
N LEU A 139 -3.72 -13.91 10.90
CA LEU A 139 -2.96 -13.62 10.88
C LEU A 139 -2.50 -13.83 10.67
N ASP A 140 -2.23 -14.16 10.57
CA ASP A 140 -1.61 -13.87 10.42
C ASP A 140 -1.53 -13.90 9.96
N LEU A 141 -1.46 -14.21 9.83
CA LEU A 141 -1.35 -13.73 9.47
C LEU A 141 -1.07 -13.87 9.40
#